data_f62200cbe89234f81b893fb8d429d522
#
_entry.id   f62200cbe89234f81b893fb8d429d522
#
_cell.length_a   1.000
_cell.length_b   1.000
_cell.length_c   1.000
_cell.angle_alpha   90.00
_cell.angle_beta   90.00
_cell.angle_gamma   90.00
#
_symmetry.space_group_name_H-M   'P 1'
#
loop_
_entity.id
_entity.type
_entity.pdbx_description
1 polymer ?
#
loop_
_entity_poly.entity_id
_entity_poly.type
_entity_poly.pdbx_seq_one_letter_code
_entity_poly.pdbx_strand_id
1 'polypeptide(L)'
;MAKKVLTTIKLQAMGGAASPAPPVGPALGQHGINIMEFCKAFNAQTQSDAGTVIPVVITVYEDRSFTFVTKTPPAAVLIKQAIGIEKGSGEPHMIKVGTISQAQVRQIAERKLPDLNAHDVDQAAKIIAGTARSMGVDVTG
;
A
#
# COMPACT_ATOMS: atom_id res chain seq x y z
N MET A 1 -13.84 -5.52 27.20
CA MET A 1 -12.85 -6.59 27.27
C MET A 1 -12.21 -6.79 25.91
N ALA A 2 -10.91 -7.02 25.90
CA ALA A 2 -10.20 -7.29 24.66
C ALA A 2 -10.62 -8.66 24.10
N LYS A 3 -11.00 -8.69 22.83
CA LYS A 3 -11.31 -9.93 22.13
C LYS A 3 -10.01 -10.65 21.80
N LYS A 4 -10.07 -11.97 21.83
CA LYS A 4 -8.90 -12.76 21.49
C LYS A 4 -8.69 -12.79 19.99
N VAL A 5 -7.47 -12.46 19.55
CA VAL A 5 -7.12 -12.44 18.14
C VAL A 5 -6.96 -13.86 17.61
N LEU A 6 -7.73 -14.21 16.58
CA LEU A 6 -7.63 -15.49 15.91
C LEU A 6 -6.47 -15.48 14.91
N THR A 7 -6.44 -14.46 14.05
CA THR A 7 -5.40 -14.30 13.02
C THR A 7 -5.37 -12.87 12.51
N THR A 8 -4.30 -12.56 11.78
CA THR A 8 -4.14 -11.28 11.11
C THR A 8 -3.95 -11.55 9.62
N ILE A 9 -4.68 -10.81 8.78
CA ILE A 9 -4.63 -10.94 7.33
C ILE A 9 -4.06 -9.64 6.76
N LYS A 10 -3.06 -9.75 5.89
CA LYS A 10 -2.49 -8.61 5.17
C LYS A 10 -2.83 -8.76 3.70
N LEU A 11 -3.44 -7.72 3.12
CA LEU A 11 -3.77 -7.71 1.69
C LEU A 11 -3.70 -6.31 1.13
N GLN A 12 -3.82 -6.20 -0.18
CA GLN A 12 -3.86 -4.93 -0.89
C GLN A 12 -5.13 -4.90 -1.74
N ALA A 13 -5.80 -3.75 -1.73
CA ALA A 13 -7.02 -3.55 -2.51
C ALA A 13 -7.02 -2.12 -3.07
N MET A 14 -7.74 -1.93 -4.18
CA MET A 14 -7.89 -0.61 -4.77
C MET A 14 -8.73 0.27 -3.85
N GLY A 15 -8.24 1.47 -3.55
CA GLY A 15 -8.97 2.43 -2.73
C GLY A 15 -10.32 2.76 -3.36
N GLY A 16 -11.38 2.72 -2.55
CA GLY A 16 -12.74 3.01 -2.98
C GLY A 16 -13.38 1.96 -3.89
N ALA A 17 -12.67 0.87 -4.20
CA ALA A 17 -13.12 -0.12 -5.18
C ALA A 17 -12.90 -1.57 -4.73
N ALA A 18 -12.82 -1.82 -3.43
CA ALA A 18 -12.71 -3.18 -2.91
C ALA A 18 -13.99 -3.96 -3.23
N SER A 19 -13.82 -5.21 -3.66
CA SER A 19 -14.93 -6.08 -4.04
C SER A 19 -14.69 -7.50 -3.54
N PRO A 20 -15.73 -8.37 -3.51
CA PRO A 20 -15.57 -9.77 -3.12
C PRO A 20 -14.69 -10.60 -4.06
N ALA A 21 -14.30 -10.06 -5.19
CA ALA A 21 -13.40 -10.73 -6.13
C ALA A 21 -12.01 -10.93 -5.54
N PRO A 22 -11.22 -11.89 -6.03
CA PRO A 22 -9.83 -12.06 -5.57
C PRO A 22 -9.04 -10.74 -5.69
N PRO A 23 -8.10 -10.44 -4.75
CA PRO A 23 -7.66 -11.31 -3.66
C PRO A 23 -8.46 -11.19 -2.36
N VAL A 24 -9.45 -10.29 -2.28
CA VAL A 24 -10.17 -9.97 -1.04
C VAL A 24 -11.08 -11.12 -0.61
N GLY A 25 -11.90 -11.62 -1.54
CA GLY A 25 -12.89 -12.65 -1.24
C GLY A 25 -12.30 -13.91 -0.63
N PRO A 26 -11.37 -14.59 -1.31
CA PRO A 26 -10.76 -15.82 -0.78
C PRO A 26 -10.03 -15.60 0.53
N ALA A 27 -9.32 -14.47 0.69
CA ALA A 27 -8.57 -14.19 1.90
C ALA A 27 -9.48 -14.06 3.13
N LEU A 28 -10.61 -13.39 2.99
CA LEU A 28 -11.58 -13.19 4.07
C LEU A 28 -12.51 -14.39 4.25
N GLY A 29 -12.90 -15.03 3.16
CA GLY A 29 -13.81 -16.16 3.20
C GLY A 29 -13.28 -17.34 3.98
N GLN A 30 -11.97 -17.60 3.94
CA GLN A 30 -11.32 -18.66 4.70
C GLN A 30 -11.48 -18.49 6.21
N HIS A 31 -11.69 -17.27 6.68
CA HIS A 31 -11.79 -16.95 8.10
C HIS A 31 -13.23 -16.67 8.53
N GLY A 32 -14.20 -16.83 7.63
CA GLY A 32 -15.62 -16.67 7.94
C GLY A 32 -16.04 -15.23 8.20
N ILE A 33 -15.31 -14.25 7.66
CA ILE A 33 -15.60 -12.83 7.82
C ILE A 33 -16.65 -12.39 6.79
N ASN A 34 -17.48 -11.43 7.16
CA ASN A 34 -18.43 -10.83 6.23
C ASN A 34 -17.69 -9.93 5.22
N ILE A 35 -17.50 -10.43 4.01
CA ILE A 35 -16.74 -9.79 2.96
C ILE A 35 -17.38 -8.47 2.55
N MET A 36 -18.69 -8.42 2.42
CA MET A 36 -19.42 -7.23 2.00
C MET A 36 -19.30 -6.10 3.03
N GLU A 37 -19.35 -6.44 4.31
CA GLU A 37 -19.16 -5.46 5.40
C GLU A 37 -17.77 -4.84 5.34
N PHE A 38 -16.74 -5.66 5.15
CA PHE A 38 -15.38 -5.19 4.97
C PHE A 38 -15.26 -4.27 3.76
N CYS A 39 -15.80 -4.67 2.62
CA CYS A 39 -15.73 -3.88 1.38
C CYS A 39 -16.38 -2.51 1.55
N LYS A 40 -17.56 -2.45 2.19
CA LYS A 40 -18.23 -1.19 2.45
C LYS A 40 -17.41 -0.26 3.35
N ALA A 41 -16.90 -0.79 4.46
CA ALA A 41 -16.12 -0.02 5.40
C ALA A 41 -14.82 0.47 4.78
N PHE A 42 -14.10 -0.40 4.07
CA PHE A 42 -12.86 -0.05 3.39
C PHE A 42 -13.09 1.02 2.32
N ASN A 43 -14.11 0.85 1.49
CA ASN A 43 -14.41 1.80 0.42
C ASN A 43 -14.77 3.18 1.00
N ALA A 44 -15.51 3.21 2.11
CA ALA A 44 -15.86 4.47 2.78
C ALA A 44 -14.61 5.20 3.30
N GLN A 45 -13.65 4.46 3.86
CA GLN A 45 -12.42 5.06 4.38
C GLN A 45 -11.43 5.48 3.30
N THR A 46 -11.45 4.83 2.15
CA THR A 46 -10.46 5.02 1.09
C THR A 46 -10.99 5.75 -0.13
N GLN A 47 -12.15 6.39 -0.04
CA GLN A 47 -12.72 7.15 -1.16
C GLN A 47 -11.78 8.24 -1.70
N SER A 48 -11.06 8.90 -0.80
CA SER A 48 -10.09 9.94 -1.18
C SER A 48 -8.88 9.39 -1.94
N ASP A 49 -8.63 8.10 -1.80
CA ASP A 49 -7.51 7.40 -2.44
C ASP A 49 -7.99 6.49 -3.57
N ALA A 50 -9.14 6.78 -4.17
CA ALA A 50 -9.71 5.98 -5.24
C ALA A 50 -8.71 5.83 -6.40
N GLY A 51 -8.59 4.61 -6.92
CA GLY A 51 -7.65 4.30 -7.98
C GLY A 51 -6.23 4.00 -7.52
N THR A 52 -5.94 4.11 -6.23
CA THR A 52 -4.62 3.82 -5.65
C THR A 52 -4.68 2.51 -4.87
N VAL A 53 -3.65 1.68 -4.99
CA VAL A 53 -3.55 0.45 -4.22
C VAL A 53 -3.28 0.80 -2.75
N ILE A 54 -4.12 0.32 -1.85
CA ILE A 54 -4.03 0.58 -0.41
C ILE A 54 -3.75 -0.74 0.31
N PRO A 55 -2.61 -0.85 1.02
CA PRO A 55 -2.38 -2.00 1.90
C PRO A 55 -3.32 -1.94 3.11
N VAL A 56 -3.86 -3.07 3.49
CA VAL A 56 -4.73 -3.17 4.66
C VAL A 56 -4.32 -4.36 5.51
N VAL A 57 -4.31 -4.16 6.82
CA VAL A 57 -4.08 -5.21 7.81
C VAL A 57 -5.39 -5.43 8.55
N ILE A 58 -5.93 -6.64 8.42
CA ILE A 58 -7.21 -7.02 9.03
C ILE A 58 -6.92 -7.95 10.21
N THR A 59 -7.40 -7.59 11.38
CA THR A 59 -7.31 -8.43 12.58
C THR A 59 -8.63 -9.14 12.77
N VAL A 60 -8.60 -10.47 12.78
CA VAL A 60 -9.78 -11.33 12.94
C VAL A 60 -9.82 -11.83 14.37
N TYR A 61 -10.97 -11.72 15.00
CA TYR A 61 -11.19 -12.18 16.38
C TYR A 61 -11.96 -13.51 16.41
N GLU A 62 -11.93 -14.17 17.54
CA GLU A 62 -12.57 -15.51 17.71
C GLU A 62 -14.08 -15.50 17.46
N ASP A 63 -14.74 -14.38 17.71
CA ASP A 63 -16.19 -14.23 17.48
C ASP A 63 -16.54 -13.90 16.03
N ARG A 64 -15.57 -14.01 15.12
CA ARG A 64 -15.68 -13.68 13.69
C ARG A 64 -15.86 -12.20 13.41
N SER A 65 -15.70 -11.34 14.41
CA SER A 65 -15.60 -9.91 14.18
C SER A 65 -14.21 -9.57 13.67
N PHE A 66 -14.07 -8.39 13.09
CA PHE A 66 -12.78 -7.95 12.57
C PHE A 66 -12.59 -6.44 12.77
N THR A 67 -11.34 -6.05 12.83
CA THR A 67 -10.96 -4.64 12.71
C THR A 67 -9.89 -4.57 11.63
N PHE A 68 -9.76 -3.42 10.99
CA PHE A 68 -8.75 -3.24 9.97
C PHE A 68 -8.10 -1.88 10.06
N VAL A 69 -6.85 -1.82 9.63
CA VAL A 69 -6.08 -0.58 9.56
C VAL A 69 -5.58 -0.43 8.13
N THR A 70 -5.88 0.70 7.51
CA THR A 70 -5.35 1.03 6.19
C THR A 70 -4.02 1.74 6.35
N LYS A 71 -3.07 1.41 5.49
CA LYS A 71 -1.75 2.05 5.47
C LYS A 71 -1.64 2.94 4.25
N THR A 72 -0.56 3.71 4.18
CA THR A 72 -0.28 4.52 2.99
C THR A 72 0.01 3.60 1.80
N PRO A 73 -0.24 4.05 0.56
CA PRO A 73 0.06 3.23 -0.62
C PRO A 73 1.51 2.76 -0.64
N PRO A 74 1.80 1.59 -1.23
CA PRO A 74 3.18 1.11 -1.35
C PRO A 74 4.06 2.13 -2.07
N ALA A 75 5.33 2.24 -1.64
CA ALA A 75 6.27 3.18 -2.23
C ALA A 75 6.39 2.99 -3.75
N ALA A 76 6.41 1.73 -4.20
CA ALA A 76 6.47 1.41 -5.63
C ALA A 76 5.29 2.00 -6.41
N VAL A 77 4.08 1.93 -5.86
CA VAL A 77 2.87 2.49 -6.49
C VAL A 77 2.97 4.01 -6.57
N LEU A 78 3.41 4.66 -5.48
CA LEU A 78 3.57 6.11 -5.45
C LEU A 78 4.61 6.60 -6.46
N ILE A 79 5.72 5.88 -6.60
CA ILE A 79 6.77 6.20 -7.58
C ILE A 79 6.21 6.08 -8.99
N LYS A 80 5.50 4.99 -9.30
CA LYS A 80 4.90 4.79 -10.62
C LYS A 80 3.91 5.90 -10.97
N GLN A 81 3.09 6.32 -10.03
CA GLN A 81 2.14 7.42 -10.23
C GLN A 81 2.86 8.76 -10.46
N ALA A 82 3.93 9.00 -9.71
CA ALA A 82 4.66 10.27 -9.81
C ALA A 82 5.30 10.48 -11.18
N ILE A 83 5.78 9.41 -11.81
CA ILE A 83 6.46 9.48 -13.12
C ILE A 83 5.61 8.96 -14.27
N GLY A 84 4.39 8.50 -13.99
CA GLY A 84 3.43 8.11 -15.02
C GLY A 84 3.72 6.79 -15.73
N ILE A 85 4.41 5.86 -15.06
CA ILE A 85 4.64 4.51 -15.62
C ILE A 85 3.69 3.50 -15.00
N GLU A 86 3.38 2.45 -15.75
CA GLU A 86 2.48 1.38 -15.28
C GLU A 86 3.23 0.26 -14.58
N LYS A 87 4.48 0.01 -14.98
CA LYS A 87 5.25 -1.13 -14.50
C LYS A 87 6.72 -0.78 -14.36
N GLY A 88 7.35 -1.30 -13.31
CA GLY A 88 8.79 -1.18 -13.11
C GLY A 88 9.57 -2.13 -14.02
N SER A 89 10.90 -1.98 -14.02
CA SER A 89 11.79 -2.81 -14.81
C SER A 89 11.95 -4.22 -14.19
N GLY A 90 11.98 -5.23 -15.03
CA GLY A 90 12.35 -6.60 -14.63
C GLY A 90 13.86 -6.75 -14.42
N GLU A 91 14.66 -5.87 -15.02
CA GLU A 91 16.13 -5.86 -14.92
C GLU A 91 16.61 -4.46 -14.55
N PRO A 92 16.36 -4.00 -13.32
CA PRO A 92 16.55 -2.57 -12.95
C PRO A 92 18.01 -2.11 -13.02
N HIS A 93 18.96 -3.01 -12.93
CA HIS A 93 20.39 -2.66 -13.02
C HIS A 93 20.86 -2.46 -14.46
N MET A 94 20.10 -2.93 -15.45
CA MET A 94 20.44 -2.84 -16.86
C MET A 94 19.46 -1.99 -17.67
N ILE A 95 18.16 -2.12 -17.37
CA ILE A 95 17.09 -1.44 -18.12
C ILE A 95 16.40 -0.45 -17.20
N LYS A 96 16.50 0.84 -17.54
CA LYS A 96 15.84 1.91 -16.81
C LYS A 96 14.52 2.28 -17.50
N VAL A 97 13.46 2.45 -16.71
CA VAL A 97 12.12 2.74 -17.24
C VAL A 97 11.69 4.18 -17.02
N GLY A 98 12.45 4.95 -16.26
CA GLY A 98 12.12 6.35 -16.03
C GLY A 98 13.07 7.03 -15.06
N THR A 99 12.78 8.29 -14.76
CA THR A 99 13.51 9.08 -13.78
C THR A 99 12.55 9.77 -12.84
N ILE A 100 12.98 10.00 -11.60
CA ILE A 100 12.22 10.73 -10.59
C ILE A 100 13.13 11.80 -9.98
N SER A 101 12.60 13.01 -9.76
CA SER A 101 13.38 14.09 -9.16
C SER A 101 13.45 13.94 -7.64
N GLN A 102 14.45 14.57 -7.03
CA GLN A 102 14.57 14.64 -5.57
C GLN A 102 13.34 15.25 -4.92
N ALA A 103 12.75 16.27 -5.55
CA ALA A 103 11.53 16.90 -5.04
C ALA A 103 10.37 15.90 -4.98
N GLN A 104 10.19 15.09 -6.02
CA GLN A 104 9.15 14.06 -6.06
C GLN A 104 9.41 12.97 -5.01
N VAL A 105 10.67 12.57 -4.85
CA VAL A 105 11.08 11.59 -3.83
C VAL A 105 10.72 12.11 -2.43
N ARG A 106 10.98 13.38 -2.14
CA ARG A 106 10.64 13.99 -0.85
C ARG A 106 9.14 14.03 -0.61
N GLN A 107 8.34 14.36 -1.63
CA GLN A 107 6.88 14.35 -1.53
C GLN A 107 6.34 12.97 -1.17
N ILE A 108 6.86 11.92 -1.80
CA ILE A 108 6.48 10.55 -1.51
C ILE A 108 6.91 10.18 -0.09
N ALA A 109 8.12 10.57 0.31
CA ALA A 109 8.66 10.32 1.63
C ALA A 109 7.79 10.95 2.72
N GLU A 110 7.35 12.18 2.55
CA GLU A 110 6.46 12.86 3.48
C GLU A 110 5.13 12.12 3.64
N ARG A 111 4.55 11.70 2.54
CA ARG A 111 3.28 10.95 2.56
C ARG A 111 3.42 9.60 3.26
N LYS A 112 4.56 8.93 3.08
CA LYS A 112 4.79 7.59 3.62
C LYS A 112 5.43 7.59 5.01
N LEU A 113 5.90 8.74 5.49
CA LEU A 113 6.63 8.85 6.74
C LEU A 113 5.96 8.13 7.93
N PRO A 114 4.63 8.22 8.13
CA PRO A 114 3.99 7.52 9.24
C PRO A 114 4.17 6.00 9.25
N ASP A 115 4.40 5.39 8.08
CA ASP A 115 4.56 3.94 7.95
C ASP A 115 6.03 3.51 7.83
N LEU A 116 6.96 4.46 7.81
CA LEU A 116 8.38 4.17 7.64
C LEU A 116 9.12 4.17 8.97
N ASN A 117 10.17 3.36 9.05
CA ASN A 117 11.10 3.34 10.16
C ASN A 117 12.17 4.41 9.95
N ALA A 118 11.75 5.66 9.74
CA ALA A 118 12.64 6.80 9.51
C ALA A 118 12.33 7.89 10.53
N HIS A 119 13.37 8.61 10.95
CA HIS A 119 13.22 9.67 11.95
C HIS A 119 12.81 11.01 11.34
N ASP A 120 13.13 11.24 10.07
CA ASP A 120 12.83 12.50 9.38
C ASP A 120 12.63 12.27 7.88
N VAL A 121 12.24 13.33 7.17
CA VAL A 121 11.95 13.27 5.73
C VAL A 121 13.20 12.91 4.92
N ASP A 122 14.38 13.37 5.32
CA ASP A 122 15.61 13.09 4.59
C ASP A 122 15.95 11.59 4.64
N GLN A 123 15.77 10.97 5.78
CA GLN A 123 15.97 9.51 5.92
C GLN A 123 14.90 8.75 5.13
N ALA A 124 13.66 9.19 5.21
CA ALA A 124 12.56 8.60 4.43
C ALA A 124 12.83 8.72 2.92
N ALA A 125 13.35 9.85 2.46
CA ALA A 125 13.71 10.07 1.06
C ALA A 125 14.77 9.07 0.58
N LYS A 126 15.73 8.71 1.42
CA LYS A 126 16.74 7.69 1.09
C LYS A 126 16.09 6.32 0.87
N ILE A 127 15.13 5.96 1.71
CA ILE A 127 14.38 4.70 1.58
C ILE A 127 13.62 4.68 0.25
N ILE A 128 12.93 5.76 -0.08
CA ILE A 128 12.16 5.87 -1.32
C ILE A 128 13.09 5.82 -2.54
N ALA A 129 14.23 6.51 -2.48
CA ALA A 129 15.22 6.48 -3.56
C ALA A 129 15.73 5.07 -3.81
N GLY A 130 15.99 4.29 -2.74
CA GLY A 130 16.38 2.89 -2.85
C GLY A 130 15.33 2.04 -3.54
N THR A 131 14.06 2.23 -3.20
CA THR A 131 12.94 1.56 -3.84
C THR A 131 12.87 1.92 -5.33
N ALA A 132 13.04 3.19 -5.68
CA ALA A 132 13.04 3.64 -7.06
C ALA A 132 14.14 2.95 -7.87
N ARG A 133 15.35 2.88 -7.33
CA ARG A 133 16.46 2.18 -8.00
C ARG A 133 16.14 0.71 -8.23
N SER A 134 15.50 0.05 -7.26
CA SER A 134 15.11 -1.36 -7.40
C SER A 134 14.05 -1.58 -8.48
N MET A 135 13.34 -0.53 -8.87
CA MET A 135 12.34 -0.57 -9.92
C MET A 135 12.89 -0.18 -11.30
N GLY A 136 14.15 0.18 -11.39
CA GLY A 136 14.73 0.69 -12.63
C GLY A 136 14.43 2.16 -12.88
N VAL A 137 14.21 2.94 -11.82
CA VAL A 137 13.94 4.37 -11.90
C VAL A 137 15.15 5.11 -11.32
N ASP A 138 15.74 6.00 -12.12
CA ASP A 138 16.87 6.81 -11.68
C ASP A 138 16.39 8.02 -10.88
N VAL A 139 17.11 8.35 -9.83
CA VAL A 139 16.85 9.54 -9.02
C VAL A 139 17.74 10.67 -9.50
N THR A 140 17.14 11.78 -9.94
CA THR A 140 17.85 12.94 -10.47
C THR A 140 17.68 14.17 -9.60
N GLY A 141 18.58 15.08 -9.74
CA GLY A 141 18.49 16.39 -9.12
C GLY A 141 18.81 16.55 -7.73
#